data_16cfb9fbcda3a665f0199d108eae6e88
#
_entry.id   16cfb9fbcda3a665f0199d108eae6e88
#
_cell.length_a   1.000
_cell.length_b   1.000
_cell.length_c   1.000
_cell.angle_alpha   90.00
_cell.angle_beta   90.00
_cell.angle_gamma   90.00
#
_symmetry.space_group_name_H-M   'P 1'
#
loop_
_entity.id
_entity.type
_entity.pdbx_description
1 polymer ?
#
loop_
_entity_poly.entity_id
_entity_poly.type
_entity_poly.pdbx_seq_one_letter_code
_entity_poly.pdbx_strand_id
1 'polypeptide(L)'
;MRKEITFERVNGKTKLGINSSDFYKGLPDNCNGIITIEDVDNVKYFQHKYYRGELLEYCSYHMGYTSEECHEYFKHMYLTFHLAEGEKIPSKYSRRAKIYVREYEENGEIKEYAYKYIPSMGDLSYQDAAKFIQQVELFAVEMWQYSTNSDLREKA
;
A
#
# COMPACT_ATOMS: atom_id res chain seq x y z
N MET A 1 1.00 23.84 -7.51
CA MET A 1 2.13 23.38 -6.65
C MET A 1 1.55 22.64 -5.45
N ARG A 2 2.04 21.45 -5.18
CA ARG A 2 1.70 20.68 -3.96
C ARG A 2 2.94 20.67 -3.06
N LYS A 3 2.76 20.97 -1.80
CA LYS A 3 3.81 20.83 -0.78
C LYS A 3 3.28 19.97 0.36
N GLU A 4 4.12 19.09 0.86
CA GLU A 4 3.80 18.20 1.98
C GLU A 4 4.75 18.47 3.13
N ILE A 5 4.20 18.53 4.32
CA ILE A 5 4.94 18.64 5.57
C ILE A 5 4.33 17.67 6.57
N THR A 6 5.17 16.91 7.25
CA THR A 6 4.72 16.03 8.32
C THR A 6 4.63 16.79 9.63
N PHE A 7 3.70 16.43 10.47
CA PHE A 7 3.60 16.95 11.83
C PHE A 7 3.22 15.84 12.81
N GLU A 8 3.58 16.05 14.04
CA GLU A 8 3.19 15.21 15.17
C GLU A 8 2.54 16.09 16.24
N ARG A 9 1.40 15.65 16.75
CA ARG A 9 0.73 16.35 17.84
C ARG A 9 0.57 15.42 19.04
N VAL A 10 1.24 15.76 20.14
CA VAL A 10 1.22 15.00 21.39
C VAL A 10 0.97 15.96 22.56
N ASN A 11 0.00 15.63 23.40
CA ASN A 11 -0.35 16.42 24.59
C ASN A 11 -0.57 17.91 24.29
N GLY A 12 -1.26 18.22 23.19
CA GLY A 12 -1.56 19.60 22.78
C GLY A 12 -0.40 20.37 22.14
N LYS A 13 0.78 19.77 22.04
CA LYS A 13 1.94 20.36 21.37
C LYS A 13 2.11 19.79 19.96
N THR A 14 2.34 20.65 19.00
CA THR A 14 2.58 20.27 17.60
C THR A 14 4.05 20.44 17.24
N LYS A 15 4.66 19.38 16.70
CA LYS A 15 6.02 19.39 16.17
C LYS A 15 5.94 19.19 14.65
N LEU A 16 6.52 20.11 13.91
CA LEU A 16 6.61 20.03 12.45
C LEU A 16 7.86 19.28 12.02
N GLY A 17 7.77 18.50 10.97
CA GLY A 17 8.89 17.71 10.41
C GLY A 17 9.94 18.56 9.70
N ILE A 18 9.60 19.81 9.29
CA ILE A 18 10.52 20.78 8.73
C ILE A 18 10.29 22.15 9.38
N ASN A 19 11.25 23.07 9.20
CA ASN A 19 11.08 24.44 9.64
C ASN A 19 9.93 25.09 8.87
N SER A 20 8.99 25.70 9.57
CA SER A 20 7.82 26.35 8.96
C SER A 20 8.20 27.46 7.99
N SER A 21 9.32 28.16 8.20
CA SER A 21 9.82 29.17 7.27
C SER A 21 10.21 28.58 5.91
N ASP A 22 10.74 27.34 5.89
CA ASP A 22 11.09 26.64 4.65
C ASP A 22 9.85 26.17 3.88
N PHE A 23 8.75 25.91 4.60
CA PHE A 23 7.48 25.54 3.97
C PHE A 23 6.94 26.65 3.07
N TYR A 24 7.10 27.92 3.49
CA TYR A 24 6.61 29.07 2.74
C TYR A 24 7.57 29.58 1.67
N LYS A 25 8.81 29.12 1.64
CA LYS A 25 9.77 29.46 0.58
C LYS A 25 9.25 29.02 -0.79
N GLY A 26 9.38 29.92 -1.75
CA GLY A 26 8.96 29.66 -3.13
C GLY A 26 7.46 29.89 -3.39
N LEU A 27 6.70 30.34 -2.39
CA LEU A 27 5.37 30.87 -2.65
C LEU A 27 5.46 32.28 -3.23
N PRO A 28 4.62 32.63 -4.23
CA PRO A 28 4.57 33.98 -4.75
C PRO A 28 4.12 35.00 -3.68
N ASP A 29 4.62 36.25 -3.75
CA ASP A 29 4.11 37.31 -2.93
C ASP A 29 2.64 37.60 -3.26
N ASN A 30 1.86 37.99 -2.26
CA ASN A 30 0.42 38.27 -2.41
C ASN A 30 -0.41 37.10 -2.95
N CYS A 31 0.01 35.86 -2.70
CA CYS A 31 -0.79 34.70 -3.04
C CYS A 31 -1.77 34.35 -1.91
N ASN A 32 -2.91 33.79 -2.28
CA ASN A 32 -3.86 33.16 -1.38
C ASN A 32 -3.88 31.65 -1.64
N GLY A 33 -4.07 30.87 -0.59
CA GLY A 33 -4.08 29.43 -0.73
C GLY A 33 -4.92 28.75 0.35
N ILE A 34 -5.03 27.44 0.24
CA ILE A 34 -5.71 26.58 1.20
C ILE A 34 -4.66 25.60 1.75
N ILE A 35 -4.62 25.45 3.06
CA ILE A 35 -3.84 24.44 3.73
C ILE A 35 -4.79 23.30 4.10
N THR A 36 -4.53 22.11 3.55
CA THR A 36 -5.28 20.90 3.88
C THR A 36 -4.47 20.06 4.85
N ILE A 37 -5.08 19.64 5.95
CA ILE A 37 -4.48 18.76 6.93
C ILE A 37 -5.15 17.39 6.80
N GLU A 38 -4.36 16.36 6.55
CA GLU A 38 -4.80 14.97 6.50
C GLU A 38 -4.27 14.23 7.72
N ASP A 39 -5.16 13.53 8.43
CA ASP A 39 -4.77 12.61 9.49
C ASP A 39 -4.30 11.30 8.83
N VAL A 40 -3.00 11.01 8.95
CA VAL A 40 -2.40 9.83 8.32
C VAL A 40 -3.02 8.53 8.85
N ASP A 41 -3.33 8.47 10.15
CA ASP A 41 -3.97 7.28 10.72
C ASP A 41 -5.39 7.10 10.18
N ASN A 42 -6.11 8.20 9.98
CA ASN A 42 -7.43 8.18 9.38
C ASN A 42 -7.38 7.77 7.89
N VAL A 43 -6.41 8.28 7.14
CA VAL A 43 -6.17 7.87 5.74
C VAL A 43 -5.89 6.37 5.67
N LYS A 44 -5.05 5.85 6.56
CA LYS A 44 -4.74 4.43 6.64
C LYS A 44 -5.98 3.59 6.97
N TYR A 45 -6.83 4.06 7.87
CA TYR A 45 -8.10 3.41 8.18
C TYR A 45 -9.00 3.29 6.94
N PHE A 46 -9.17 4.36 6.17
CA PHE A 46 -9.98 4.34 4.95
C PHE A 46 -9.38 3.45 3.86
N GLN A 47 -8.05 3.42 3.72
CA GLN A 47 -7.37 2.50 2.81
C GLN A 47 -7.70 1.05 3.16
N HIS A 48 -7.59 0.67 4.42
CA HIS A 48 -7.90 -0.68 4.88
C HIS A 48 -9.37 -1.04 4.72
N LYS A 49 -10.26 -0.10 5.03
CA LYS A 49 -11.71 -0.29 4.86
C LYS A 49 -12.08 -0.54 3.40
N TYR A 50 -11.56 0.26 2.48
CA TYR A 50 -11.76 0.08 1.05
C TYR A 50 -11.20 -1.24 0.56
N TYR A 51 -9.95 -1.52 0.91
CA TYR A 51 -9.26 -2.74 0.48
C TYR A 51 -9.97 -4.00 0.98
N ARG A 52 -10.30 -4.06 2.26
CA ARG A 52 -10.94 -5.22 2.89
C ARG A 52 -12.42 -5.35 2.54
N GLY A 53 -13.15 -4.25 2.56
CA GLY A 53 -14.60 -4.24 2.42
C GLY A 53 -15.11 -4.18 0.99
N GLU A 54 -14.29 -3.77 0.02
CA GLU A 54 -14.70 -3.62 -1.37
C GLU A 54 -13.82 -4.41 -2.34
N LEU A 55 -12.52 -4.09 -2.37
CA LEU A 55 -11.61 -4.66 -3.36
C LEU A 55 -11.38 -6.16 -3.17
N LEU A 56 -11.08 -6.59 -1.95
CA LEU A 56 -10.87 -8.02 -1.68
C LEU A 56 -12.16 -8.84 -1.84
N GLU A 57 -13.30 -8.30 -1.48
CA GLU A 57 -14.58 -8.98 -1.69
C GLU A 57 -14.87 -9.18 -3.17
N TYR A 58 -14.57 -8.18 -3.99
CA TYR A 58 -14.67 -8.28 -5.44
C TYR A 58 -13.74 -9.37 -6.00
N CYS A 59 -12.48 -9.37 -5.58
CA CYS A 59 -11.52 -10.39 -6.00
C CYS A 59 -11.93 -11.79 -5.52
N SER A 60 -12.41 -11.90 -4.28
CA SER A 60 -12.93 -13.16 -3.72
C SER A 60 -14.06 -13.74 -4.56
N TYR A 61 -15.00 -12.93 -4.96
CA TYR A 61 -16.10 -13.35 -5.83
C TYR A 61 -15.60 -13.92 -7.16
N HIS A 62 -14.65 -13.24 -7.82
CA HIS A 62 -14.14 -13.67 -9.13
C HIS A 62 -13.15 -14.81 -9.07
N MET A 63 -12.33 -14.89 -8.01
CA MET A 63 -11.32 -15.95 -7.85
C MET A 63 -11.91 -17.26 -7.30
N GLY A 64 -13.05 -17.18 -6.62
CA GLY A 64 -13.63 -18.32 -5.94
C GLY A 64 -12.92 -18.70 -4.63
N TYR A 65 -12.12 -17.79 -4.08
CA TYR A 65 -11.44 -17.94 -2.79
C TYR A 65 -12.07 -17.03 -1.74
N THR A 66 -11.81 -17.30 -0.47
CA THR A 66 -12.20 -16.37 0.60
C THR A 66 -11.39 -15.07 0.51
N SER A 67 -11.89 -14.00 1.13
CA SER A 67 -11.17 -12.72 1.17
C SER A 67 -9.79 -12.86 1.82
N GLU A 68 -9.65 -13.69 2.86
CA GLU A 68 -8.36 -13.96 3.50
C GLU A 68 -7.40 -14.72 2.58
N GLU A 69 -7.87 -15.70 1.84
CA GLU A 69 -7.06 -16.42 0.85
C GLU A 69 -6.60 -15.50 -0.27
N CYS A 70 -7.48 -14.61 -0.76
CA CYS A 70 -7.10 -13.58 -1.73
C CYS A 70 -6.05 -12.62 -1.16
N HIS A 71 -6.22 -12.21 0.08
CA HIS A 71 -5.26 -11.35 0.76
C HIS A 71 -3.88 -12.00 0.89
N GLU A 72 -3.82 -13.26 1.31
CA GLU A 72 -2.57 -14.02 1.34
C GLU A 72 -1.93 -14.12 -0.05
N TYR A 73 -2.72 -14.44 -1.07
CA TYR A 73 -2.25 -14.49 -2.46
C TYR A 73 -1.60 -13.18 -2.90
N PHE A 74 -2.26 -12.04 -2.68
CA PHE A 74 -1.73 -10.74 -3.09
C PHE A 74 -0.50 -10.30 -2.26
N LYS A 75 -0.44 -10.65 -0.97
CA LYS A 75 0.77 -10.40 -0.17
C LYS A 75 1.99 -11.15 -0.74
N HIS A 76 1.83 -12.42 -1.07
CA HIS A 76 2.90 -13.21 -1.67
C HIS A 76 3.25 -12.76 -3.08
N MET A 77 2.34 -12.12 -3.79
CA MET A 77 2.56 -11.60 -5.13
C MET A 77 3.25 -10.23 -5.14
N TYR A 78 2.86 -9.32 -4.26
CA TYR A 78 3.26 -7.91 -4.31
C TYR A 78 4.09 -7.42 -3.12
N LEU A 79 4.12 -8.11 -2.01
CA LEU A 79 4.89 -7.73 -0.82
C LEU A 79 6.11 -8.63 -0.59
N THR A 80 6.70 -9.11 -1.67
CA THR A 80 7.83 -10.05 -1.66
C THR A 80 9.13 -9.39 -2.08
N PHE A 81 10.23 -9.95 -1.59
CA PHE A 81 11.59 -9.56 -1.92
C PHE A 81 12.36 -10.80 -2.37
N HIS A 82 12.70 -10.85 -3.64
CA HIS A 82 13.41 -11.97 -4.27
C HIS A 82 14.93 -11.78 -4.12
N LEU A 83 15.46 -12.18 -2.98
CA LEU A 83 16.86 -11.94 -2.62
C LEU A 83 17.85 -12.61 -3.57
N ALA A 84 17.47 -13.78 -4.13
CA ALA A 84 18.28 -14.46 -5.14
C ALA A 84 18.45 -13.64 -6.43
N GLU A 85 17.51 -12.77 -6.73
CA GLU A 85 17.51 -11.84 -7.87
C GLU A 85 18.16 -10.49 -7.54
N GLY A 86 18.70 -10.34 -6.32
CA GLY A 86 19.38 -9.11 -5.88
C GLY A 86 18.46 -8.03 -5.31
N GLU A 87 17.18 -8.30 -5.09
CA GLU A 87 16.28 -7.36 -4.44
C GLU A 87 16.68 -7.13 -2.97
N LYS A 88 16.68 -5.88 -2.55
CA LYS A 88 17.01 -5.50 -1.18
C LYS A 88 15.75 -5.17 -0.40
N ILE A 89 15.68 -5.68 0.83
CA ILE A 89 14.62 -5.30 1.76
C ILE A 89 14.93 -3.91 2.29
N PRO A 90 14.00 -2.93 2.19
CA PRO A 90 14.16 -1.65 2.86
C PRO A 90 14.41 -1.84 4.37
N SER A 91 15.32 -1.05 4.95
CA SER A 91 15.72 -1.19 6.35
C SER A 91 14.54 -1.11 7.33
N LYS A 92 13.51 -0.31 7.00
CA LYS A 92 12.27 -0.19 7.79
C LYS A 92 11.46 -1.50 7.89
N TYR A 93 11.65 -2.44 6.95
CA TYR A 93 10.95 -3.73 6.91
C TYR A 93 11.82 -4.93 7.28
N SER A 94 13.12 -4.75 7.48
CA SER A 94 14.07 -5.86 7.67
C SER A 94 13.72 -6.79 8.84
N ARG A 95 13.15 -6.26 9.92
CA ARG A 95 12.74 -7.05 11.10
C ARG A 95 11.36 -7.69 10.97
N ARG A 96 10.54 -7.22 10.04
CA ARG A 96 9.14 -7.63 9.86
C ARG A 96 8.96 -8.63 8.74
N ALA A 97 9.89 -8.64 7.78
CA ALA A 97 9.88 -9.58 6.67
C ALA A 97 10.18 -10.99 7.16
N LYS A 98 9.41 -11.96 6.70
CA LYS A 98 9.56 -13.39 7.03
C LYS A 98 9.96 -14.18 5.79
N ILE A 99 10.70 -15.27 6.02
CA ILE A 99 11.06 -16.21 4.95
C ILE A 99 9.87 -17.10 4.66
N TYR A 100 9.57 -17.25 3.38
CA TYR A 100 8.63 -18.24 2.87
C TYR A 100 9.33 -19.11 1.84
N VAL A 101 9.10 -20.42 1.93
CA VAL A 101 9.64 -21.42 1.00
C VAL A 101 8.50 -22.00 0.19
N ARG A 102 8.61 -21.89 -1.12
CA ARG A 102 7.65 -22.48 -2.06
C ARG A 102 8.28 -23.65 -2.78
N GLU A 103 7.58 -24.78 -2.77
CA GLU A 103 7.94 -25.94 -3.58
C GLU A 103 7.33 -25.83 -4.97
N TYR A 104 8.09 -26.21 -5.98
CA TYR A 104 7.63 -26.32 -7.35
C TYR A 104 8.25 -27.51 -8.04
N GLU A 105 7.56 -28.05 -9.02
CA GLU A 105 8.04 -29.18 -9.83
C GLU A 105 8.65 -28.65 -11.14
N GLU A 106 9.87 -29.08 -11.43
CA GLU A 106 10.56 -28.79 -12.68
C GLU A 106 11.24 -30.08 -13.17
N ASN A 107 10.91 -30.51 -14.39
CA ASN A 107 11.46 -31.73 -15.01
C ASN A 107 11.30 -33.01 -14.15
N GLY A 108 10.20 -33.13 -13.41
CA GLY A 108 9.94 -34.27 -12.52
C GLY A 108 10.66 -34.22 -11.18
N GLU A 109 11.43 -33.15 -10.91
CA GLU A 109 12.12 -32.91 -9.64
C GLU A 109 11.40 -31.83 -8.82
N ILE A 110 11.28 -32.07 -7.50
CA ILE A 110 10.76 -31.07 -6.57
C ILE A 110 11.90 -30.12 -6.20
N LYS A 111 11.72 -28.84 -6.49
CA LYS A 111 12.66 -27.78 -6.15
C LYS A 111 12.04 -26.79 -5.17
N GLU A 112 12.86 -26.14 -4.38
CA GLU A 112 12.44 -25.14 -3.42
C GLU A 112 12.90 -23.74 -3.88
N TYR A 113 12.02 -22.76 -3.71
CA TYR A 113 12.31 -21.36 -3.94
C TYR A 113 11.96 -20.55 -2.69
N ALA A 114 12.95 -19.88 -2.13
CA ALA A 114 12.78 -19.07 -0.93
C ALA A 114 12.75 -17.58 -1.26
N TYR A 115 11.82 -16.86 -0.66
CA TYR A 115 11.75 -15.41 -0.72
C TYR A 115 11.32 -14.83 0.63
N LYS A 116 11.56 -13.56 0.83
CA LYS A 116 11.04 -12.84 2.00
C LYS A 116 9.81 -12.03 1.62
N TYR A 117 8.84 -11.96 2.51
CA TYR A 117 7.63 -11.18 2.32
C TYR A 117 7.20 -10.47 3.59
N ILE A 118 6.38 -9.44 3.46
CA ILE A 118 5.81 -8.72 4.60
C ILE A 118 4.47 -9.37 4.93
N PRO A 119 4.34 -10.05 6.10
CA PRO A 119 3.14 -10.83 6.42
C PRO A 119 1.94 -9.99 6.85
N SER A 120 2.16 -8.75 7.29
CA SER A 120 1.10 -7.87 7.76
C SER A 120 1.06 -6.56 6.99
N MET A 121 -0.07 -6.29 6.32
CA MET A 121 -0.33 -5.02 5.68
C MET A 121 -0.32 -3.85 6.66
N GLY A 122 -0.70 -4.07 7.93
CA GLY A 122 -0.68 -3.07 8.98
C GLY A 122 0.72 -2.53 9.31
N ASP A 123 1.77 -3.29 8.96
CA ASP A 123 3.17 -2.88 9.12
C ASP A 123 3.68 -1.94 8.02
N LEU A 124 2.94 -1.80 6.92
CA LEU A 124 3.30 -0.91 5.82
C LEU A 124 3.09 0.56 6.21
N SER A 125 3.95 1.44 5.69
CA SER A 125 3.63 2.87 5.65
C SER A 125 2.38 3.10 4.80
N TYR A 126 1.68 4.23 5.00
CA TYR A 126 0.48 4.49 4.21
C TYR A 126 0.78 4.62 2.71
N GLN A 127 1.97 5.10 2.34
CA GLN A 127 2.41 5.18 0.94
C GLN A 127 2.62 3.80 0.33
N ASP A 128 3.26 2.89 1.06
CA ASP A 128 3.49 1.52 0.59
C ASP A 128 2.20 0.71 0.59
N ALA A 129 1.30 0.95 1.55
CA ALA A 129 -0.04 0.39 1.54
C ALA A 129 -0.85 0.86 0.30
N ALA A 130 -0.76 2.15 -0.04
CA ALA A 130 -1.39 2.69 -1.24
C ALA A 130 -0.86 2.03 -2.52
N LYS A 131 0.45 1.83 -2.63
CA LYS A 131 1.07 1.11 -3.76
C LYS A 131 0.61 -0.33 -3.86
N PHE A 132 0.54 -1.02 -2.72
CA PHE A 132 0.05 -2.40 -2.66
C PHE A 132 -1.41 -2.49 -3.13
N ILE A 133 -2.28 -1.62 -2.62
CA ILE A 133 -3.68 -1.55 -3.03
C ILE A 133 -3.81 -1.25 -4.53
N GLN A 134 -3.01 -0.33 -5.07
CA GLN A 134 -2.99 -0.03 -6.50
C GLN A 134 -2.58 -1.24 -7.35
N GLN A 135 -1.63 -2.03 -6.90
CA GLN A 135 -1.23 -3.26 -7.60
C GLN A 135 -2.37 -4.28 -7.64
N VAL A 136 -3.11 -4.43 -6.54
CA VAL A 136 -4.30 -5.30 -6.49
C VAL A 136 -5.42 -4.76 -7.37
N GLU A 137 -5.65 -3.45 -7.37
CA GLU A 137 -6.61 -2.80 -8.27
C GLU A 137 -6.27 -3.05 -9.75
N LEU A 138 -5.02 -2.87 -10.13
CA LEU A 138 -4.56 -3.12 -11.50
C LEU A 138 -4.77 -4.57 -11.90
N PHE A 139 -4.49 -5.50 -11.01
CA PHE A 139 -4.78 -6.91 -11.22
C PHE A 139 -6.28 -7.15 -11.49
N ALA A 140 -7.14 -6.57 -10.66
CA ALA A 140 -8.58 -6.70 -10.82
C ALA A 140 -9.11 -6.04 -12.11
N VAL A 141 -8.55 -4.89 -12.49
CA VAL A 141 -8.88 -4.21 -13.75
C VAL A 141 -8.49 -5.06 -14.96
N GLU A 142 -7.28 -5.60 -14.96
CA GLU A 142 -6.77 -6.40 -16.07
C GLU A 142 -7.50 -7.74 -16.20
N MET A 143 -7.82 -8.38 -15.08
CA MET A 143 -8.47 -9.69 -15.09
C MET A 143 -9.98 -9.63 -15.28
N TRP A 144 -10.66 -8.63 -14.70
CA TRP A 144 -12.13 -8.60 -14.62
C TRP A 144 -12.75 -7.25 -14.94
N GLN A 145 -11.99 -6.29 -15.43
CA GLN A 145 -12.47 -4.94 -15.74
C GLN A 145 -13.07 -4.23 -14.51
N TYR A 146 -12.44 -4.41 -13.35
CA TYR A 146 -12.88 -3.79 -12.11
C TYR A 146 -13.00 -2.26 -12.25
N SER A 147 -14.05 -1.71 -11.67
CA SER A 147 -14.19 -0.26 -11.46
C SER A 147 -14.78 0.02 -10.09
N THR A 148 -14.33 1.10 -9.45
CA THR A 148 -14.88 1.53 -8.17
C THR A 148 -16.26 2.16 -8.35
N ASN A 149 -17.05 2.23 -7.28
CA ASN A 149 -18.32 2.93 -7.30
C ASN A 149 -18.17 4.42 -7.67
N SER A 150 -17.02 5.01 -7.37
CA SER A 150 -16.68 6.38 -7.77
C SER A 150 -16.58 6.50 -9.29
N ASP A 151 -15.92 5.54 -9.95
CA ASP A 151 -15.80 5.51 -11.41
C ASP A 151 -17.15 5.35 -12.09
N LEU A 152 -18.03 4.55 -11.51
CA LEU A 152 -19.39 4.37 -12.02
C LEU A 152 -20.21 5.66 -11.93
N ARG A 153 -20.02 6.45 -10.87
CA ARG A 153 -20.68 7.75 -10.72
C ARG A 153 -20.18 8.78 -11.73
N GLU A 154 -18.91 8.76 -12.06
CA GLU A 154 -18.33 9.65 -13.08
C GLU A 154 -18.77 9.30 -14.49
N LYS A 155 -19.07 8.03 -14.76
CA LYS A 155 -19.53 7.51 -16.06
C LYS A 155 -21.03 7.62 -16.26
N ALA A 156 -21.76 7.83 -15.20
CA ALA A 156 -23.22 8.02 -15.26
C ALA A 156 -23.56 9.50 -15.48
#